data_bbece357633ceb87e70a310e6e115bda
#
_entry.id   bbece357633ceb87e70a310e6e115bda
#
_cell.length_a   1.000
_cell.length_b   1.000
_cell.length_c   1.000
_cell.angle_alpha   90.00
_cell.angle_beta   90.00
_cell.angle_gamma   90.00
#
_symmetry.space_group_name_H-M   'P 1'
#
loop_
_entity.id
_entity.type
_entity.pdbx_description
1 polymer ?
#
loop_
_entity_poly.entity_id
_entity_poly.type
_entity_poly.pdbx_seq_one_letter_code
_entity_poly.pdbx_strand_id
1 'polypeptide(L)'
;MSESKPVIQVKEIVRSFGEQTVLNGVSLDVMPGETMVIMGGSGSGKSTMLRHMIGALIPDQGSIELFGKNLASLDDEGLNEIRKSFGILFQSGALFNSMTIAQNVALPLQEHTMLDQNIIDLAVKIKLELVGLREHAEKYPAQISGGMKKRAGLARALALDPKILFYDEPSAGLDPVTSAEIDRLIIDLTKKLGVTSVVVTHEMDSAFTIADRMAMLDKGQMLMVDSREAFEALRDHAVEKVDELTEPQQLIRQFLRGDAVGPITERKAATNYAEDLLGATVPSFAKGPSIQSTRIVKKD
;
A
#
# COMPACT_ATOMS: atom_id res chain seq x y z
N MET A 1 14.92 -2.54 -28.46
CA MET A 1 13.78 -2.23 -27.58
C MET A 1 14.26 -1.12 -26.66
N SER A 2 13.70 0.09 -26.72
CA SER A 2 14.10 1.16 -25.80
C SER A 2 13.68 0.72 -24.39
N GLU A 3 14.63 0.67 -23.46
CA GLU A 3 14.31 0.47 -22.04
C GLU A 3 13.31 1.56 -21.63
N SER A 4 12.10 1.16 -21.27
CA SER A 4 11.10 2.10 -20.74
C SER A 4 11.63 2.66 -19.43
N LYS A 5 11.69 4.00 -19.32
CA LYS A 5 12.13 4.65 -18.09
C LYS A 5 11.04 4.53 -17.01
N PRO A 6 11.40 4.33 -15.75
CA PRO A 6 10.44 4.30 -14.66
C PRO A 6 9.68 5.64 -14.57
N VAL A 7 8.39 5.58 -14.23
CA VAL A 7 7.58 6.79 -13.98
C VAL A 7 7.76 7.31 -12.55
N ILE A 8 8.12 6.41 -11.63
CA ILE A 8 8.53 6.74 -10.26
C ILE A 8 9.89 6.10 -10.02
N GLN A 9 10.84 6.88 -9.55
CA GLN A 9 12.15 6.39 -9.14
C GLN A 9 12.47 6.90 -7.74
N VAL A 10 12.61 5.98 -6.80
CA VAL A 10 13.02 6.23 -5.41
C VAL A 10 14.45 5.72 -5.26
N LYS A 11 15.38 6.59 -4.83
CA LYS A 11 16.80 6.28 -4.72
C LYS A 11 17.30 6.54 -3.31
N GLU A 12 17.67 5.48 -2.60
CA GLU A 12 18.38 5.51 -1.31
C GLU A 12 17.76 6.49 -0.31
N ILE A 13 16.42 6.54 -0.21
CA ILE A 13 15.77 7.49 0.68
C ILE A 13 15.97 7.09 2.14
N VAL A 14 16.35 8.08 2.94
CA VAL A 14 16.42 7.99 4.40
C VAL A 14 15.45 9.02 4.98
N ARG A 15 14.71 8.62 6.00
CA ARG A 15 13.83 9.53 6.76
C ARG A 15 13.79 9.16 8.23
N SER A 16 14.07 10.13 9.09
CA SER A 16 13.97 10.02 10.54
C SER A 16 12.95 11.00 11.13
N PHE A 17 12.34 10.63 12.22
CA PHE A 17 11.49 11.50 13.05
C PHE A 17 12.07 11.48 14.47
N GLY A 18 12.71 12.57 14.88
CA GLY A 18 13.52 12.60 16.08
C GLY A 18 14.66 11.58 15.99
N GLU A 19 14.78 10.70 16.97
CA GLU A 19 15.81 9.66 17.01
C GLU A 19 15.43 8.39 16.21
N GLN A 20 14.18 8.27 15.78
CA GLN A 20 13.70 7.07 15.09
C GLN A 20 13.87 7.19 13.58
N THR A 21 14.73 6.37 12.98
CA THR A 21 14.83 6.20 11.52
C THR A 21 13.70 5.29 11.05
N VAL A 22 12.79 5.83 10.20
CA VAL A 22 11.61 5.14 9.67
C VAL A 22 11.87 4.57 8.29
N LEU A 23 12.70 5.22 7.46
CA LEU A 23 13.18 4.70 6.19
C LEU A 23 14.70 4.80 6.18
N ASN A 24 15.38 3.74 5.72
CA ASN A 24 16.83 3.62 5.78
C ASN A 24 17.38 3.04 4.47
N GLY A 25 17.71 3.91 3.52
CA GLY A 25 18.31 3.52 2.23
C GLY A 25 17.33 2.80 1.30
N VAL A 26 16.06 3.22 1.28
CA VAL A 26 15.01 2.54 0.49
C VAL A 26 15.10 2.98 -0.97
N SER A 27 15.14 1.99 -1.89
CA SER A 27 15.12 2.20 -3.34
C SER A 27 14.00 1.39 -4.00
N LEU A 28 13.32 2.00 -5.00
CA LEU A 28 12.23 1.37 -5.75
C LEU A 28 12.02 2.09 -7.07
N ASP A 29 11.89 1.33 -8.15
CA ASP A 29 11.46 1.82 -9.46
C ASP A 29 10.07 1.28 -9.82
N VAL A 30 9.17 2.15 -10.28
CA VAL A 30 7.85 1.77 -10.79
C VAL A 30 7.77 2.07 -12.27
N MET A 31 7.38 1.06 -13.05
CA MET A 31 7.31 1.15 -14.51
C MET A 31 5.94 1.66 -14.98
N PRO A 32 5.86 2.29 -16.17
CA PRO A 32 4.59 2.75 -16.73
C PRO A 32 3.59 1.60 -16.90
N GLY A 33 2.35 1.79 -16.44
CA GLY A 33 1.23 0.87 -16.67
C GLY A 33 1.26 -0.41 -15.83
N GLU A 34 2.20 -0.53 -14.86
CA GLU A 34 2.20 -1.65 -13.91
C GLU A 34 1.40 -1.33 -12.63
N THR A 35 0.97 -2.37 -11.96
CA THR A 35 0.53 -2.32 -10.57
C THR A 35 1.67 -2.78 -9.66
N MET A 36 2.31 -1.82 -8.98
CA MET A 36 3.31 -2.08 -7.94
C MET A 36 2.62 -2.15 -6.58
N VAL A 37 2.76 -3.28 -5.88
CA VAL A 37 2.22 -3.44 -4.52
C VAL A 37 3.35 -3.38 -3.50
N ILE A 38 3.24 -2.47 -2.53
CA ILE A 38 4.19 -2.30 -1.43
C ILE A 38 3.58 -2.91 -0.17
N MET A 39 4.19 -3.98 0.30
CA MET A 39 3.76 -4.74 1.48
C MET A 39 4.68 -4.52 2.68
N GLY A 40 4.24 -4.97 3.83
CA GLY A 40 5.02 -5.02 5.07
C GLY A 40 4.16 -4.91 6.32
N GLY A 41 4.73 -5.23 7.46
CA GLY A 41 4.06 -5.16 8.74
C GLY A 41 3.67 -3.74 9.16
N SER A 42 2.87 -3.61 10.22
CA SER A 42 2.56 -2.31 10.82
C SER A 42 3.87 -1.64 11.29
N GLY A 43 4.02 -0.36 11.00
CA GLY A 43 5.23 0.40 11.34
C GLY A 43 6.44 0.14 10.45
N SER A 44 6.36 -0.65 9.38
CA SER A 44 7.49 -0.89 8.48
C SER A 44 7.92 0.33 7.64
N GLY A 45 7.12 1.41 7.59
CA GLY A 45 7.44 2.63 6.85
C GLY A 45 6.62 2.85 5.57
N LYS A 46 5.68 1.96 5.20
CA LYS A 46 4.89 2.02 3.96
C LYS A 46 4.18 3.37 3.72
N SER A 47 3.40 3.83 4.70
CA SER A 47 2.69 5.12 4.57
C SER A 47 3.65 6.31 4.54
N THR A 48 4.81 6.20 5.20
CA THR A 48 5.88 7.20 5.11
C THR A 48 6.47 7.22 3.70
N MET A 49 6.77 6.05 3.13
CA MET A 49 7.24 5.93 1.74
C MET A 49 6.22 6.51 0.75
N LEU A 50 4.93 6.18 0.91
CA LEU A 50 3.86 6.76 0.08
C LEU A 50 3.84 8.29 0.15
N ARG A 51 3.93 8.87 1.37
CA ARG A 51 3.97 10.33 1.56
C ARG A 51 5.17 10.99 0.88
N HIS A 52 6.31 10.31 0.79
CA HIS A 52 7.45 10.79 0.04
C HIS A 52 7.18 10.75 -1.46
N MET A 53 6.64 9.64 -1.99
CA MET A 53 6.34 9.49 -3.42
C MET A 53 5.34 10.53 -3.93
N ILE A 54 4.38 10.96 -3.11
CA ILE A 54 3.41 12.03 -3.47
C ILE A 54 3.93 13.45 -3.18
N GLY A 55 5.18 13.61 -2.75
CA GLY A 55 5.76 14.91 -2.44
C GLY A 55 5.14 15.61 -1.22
N ALA A 56 4.54 14.86 -0.29
CA ALA A 56 4.04 15.37 0.99
C ALA A 56 5.13 15.42 2.07
N LEU A 57 6.21 14.66 1.88
CA LEU A 57 7.40 14.67 2.72
C LEU A 57 8.64 14.73 1.82
N ILE A 58 9.66 15.48 2.26
CA ILE A 58 10.98 15.48 1.64
C ILE A 58 11.88 14.52 2.43
N PRO A 59 12.63 13.61 1.78
CA PRO A 59 13.55 12.71 2.49
C PRO A 59 14.74 13.49 3.06
N ASP A 60 15.34 12.97 4.14
CA ASP A 60 16.55 13.54 4.75
C ASP A 60 17.79 13.27 3.86
N GLN A 61 17.79 12.11 3.15
CA GLN A 61 18.79 11.73 2.17
C GLN A 61 18.13 10.97 1.01
N GLY A 62 18.82 10.90 -0.12
CA GLY A 62 18.33 10.27 -1.33
C GLY A 62 17.47 11.20 -2.19
N SER A 63 16.76 10.63 -3.16
CA SER A 63 15.93 11.41 -4.09
C SER A 63 14.70 10.63 -4.55
N ILE A 64 13.67 11.37 -4.94
CA ILE A 64 12.47 10.81 -5.56
C ILE A 64 12.18 11.58 -6.84
N GLU A 65 12.07 10.84 -7.91
CA GLU A 65 11.73 11.38 -9.22
C GLU A 65 10.36 10.87 -9.65
N LEU A 66 9.49 11.78 -10.07
CA LEU A 66 8.25 11.48 -10.80
C LEU A 66 8.37 12.01 -12.24
N PHE A 67 8.14 11.14 -13.21
CA PHE A 67 8.30 11.47 -14.64
C PHE A 67 9.65 12.10 -14.97
N GLY A 68 10.72 11.67 -14.27
CA GLY A 68 12.09 12.20 -14.43
C GLY A 68 12.34 13.56 -13.79
N LYS A 69 11.40 14.09 -13.00
CA LYS A 69 11.57 15.33 -12.23
C LYS A 69 11.80 15.01 -10.76
N ASN A 70 12.91 15.47 -10.19
CA ASN A 70 13.21 15.31 -8.77
C ASN A 70 12.31 16.22 -7.93
N LEU A 71 11.48 15.62 -7.06
CA LEU A 71 10.50 16.36 -6.25
C LEU A 71 11.14 17.37 -5.30
N ALA A 72 12.32 17.08 -4.75
CA ALA A 72 13.02 17.97 -3.83
C ALA A 72 13.59 19.24 -4.52
N SER A 73 13.71 19.24 -5.85
CA SER A 73 14.22 20.38 -6.62
C SER A 73 13.12 21.29 -7.18
N LEU A 74 11.86 20.94 -6.97
CA LEU A 74 10.72 21.69 -7.48
C LEU A 74 10.31 22.77 -6.47
N ASP A 75 9.89 23.92 -7.00
CA ASP A 75 9.14 24.91 -6.25
C ASP A 75 7.67 24.51 -6.08
N ASP A 76 6.91 25.31 -5.37
CA ASP A 76 5.49 25.04 -5.09
C ASP A 76 4.65 24.93 -6.37
N GLU A 77 4.96 25.71 -7.42
CA GLU A 77 4.26 25.66 -8.71
C GLU A 77 4.57 24.33 -9.43
N GLY A 78 5.85 23.96 -9.50
CA GLY A 78 6.29 22.69 -10.07
C GLY A 78 5.73 21.47 -9.34
N LEU A 79 5.66 21.51 -8.02
CA LEU A 79 5.03 20.48 -7.20
C LEU A 79 3.52 20.37 -7.47
N ASN A 80 2.82 21.51 -7.62
CA ASN A 80 1.39 21.53 -7.93
C ASN A 80 1.11 20.96 -9.33
N GLU A 81 1.94 21.26 -10.31
CA GLU A 81 1.81 20.67 -11.65
C GLU A 81 2.01 19.14 -11.63
N ILE A 82 2.99 18.64 -10.87
CA ILE A 82 3.17 17.19 -10.72
C ILE A 82 1.97 16.57 -9.99
N ARG A 83 1.43 17.19 -8.97
CA ARG A 83 0.27 16.69 -8.21
C ARG A 83 -0.97 16.52 -9.08
N LYS A 84 -1.16 17.31 -10.12
CA LYS A 84 -2.24 17.13 -11.11
C LYS A 84 -2.08 15.86 -11.95
N SER A 85 -0.86 15.30 -12.05
CA SER A 85 -0.57 14.11 -12.85
C SER A 85 -0.81 12.80 -12.13
N PHE A 86 -1.13 12.82 -10.83
CA PHE A 86 -1.48 11.63 -10.06
C PHE A 86 -2.74 11.83 -9.21
N GLY A 87 -3.42 10.72 -8.91
CA GLY A 87 -4.54 10.69 -7.97
C GLY A 87 -4.21 9.85 -6.75
N ILE A 88 -4.93 10.09 -5.64
CA ILE A 88 -4.73 9.37 -4.39
C ILE A 88 -6.06 8.88 -3.85
N LEU A 89 -6.15 7.58 -3.57
CA LEU A 89 -7.19 6.99 -2.75
C LEU A 89 -6.65 6.75 -1.33
N PHE A 90 -7.10 7.53 -0.38
CA PHE A 90 -6.78 7.35 1.04
C PHE A 90 -7.63 6.24 1.67
N GLN A 91 -7.13 5.64 2.75
CA GLN A 91 -7.77 4.54 3.47
C GLN A 91 -9.24 4.79 3.84
N SER A 92 -9.61 6.02 4.24
CA SER A 92 -11.00 6.40 4.56
C SER A 92 -11.82 6.89 3.37
N GLY A 93 -11.24 6.95 2.15
CA GLY A 93 -11.79 7.64 0.98
C GLY A 93 -11.65 9.18 1.06
N ALA A 94 -11.45 9.74 2.24
CA ALA A 94 -11.21 11.17 2.53
C ALA A 94 -12.19 12.14 1.83
N LEU A 95 -13.48 11.78 1.74
CA LEU A 95 -14.52 12.61 1.14
C LEU A 95 -14.91 13.78 2.05
N PHE A 96 -15.23 14.93 1.45
CA PHE A 96 -15.81 16.06 2.15
C PHE A 96 -17.28 15.74 2.51
N ASN A 97 -17.57 15.64 3.80
CA ASN A 97 -18.89 15.24 4.29
C ASN A 97 -20.00 16.27 4.00
N SER A 98 -19.65 17.53 3.78
CA SER A 98 -20.55 18.64 3.42
C SER A 98 -20.89 18.70 1.94
N MET A 99 -20.27 17.85 1.11
CA MET A 99 -20.45 17.80 -0.34
C MET A 99 -21.12 16.49 -0.75
N THR A 100 -21.94 16.52 -1.82
CA THR A 100 -22.45 15.31 -2.45
C THR A 100 -21.30 14.52 -3.10
N ILE A 101 -21.56 13.29 -3.53
CA ILE A 101 -20.57 12.47 -4.23
C ILE A 101 -20.15 13.14 -5.54
N ALA A 102 -21.11 13.68 -6.31
CA ALA A 102 -20.81 14.44 -7.52
C ALA A 102 -19.93 15.66 -7.24
N GLN A 103 -20.22 16.44 -6.20
CA GLN A 103 -19.43 17.61 -5.81
C GLN A 103 -18.01 17.22 -5.37
N ASN A 104 -17.85 16.11 -4.63
CA ASN A 104 -16.52 15.60 -4.28
C ASN A 104 -15.68 15.28 -5.52
N VAL A 105 -16.29 14.67 -6.55
CA VAL A 105 -15.58 14.31 -7.80
C VAL A 105 -15.35 15.55 -8.68
N ALA A 106 -16.24 16.53 -8.66
CA ALA A 106 -16.11 17.78 -9.41
C ALA A 106 -14.97 18.67 -8.87
N LEU A 107 -14.72 18.64 -7.56
CA LEU A 107 -13.83 19.58 -6.88
C LEU A 107 -12.43 19.71 -7.52
N PRO A 108 -11.69 18.63 -7.84
CA PRO A 108 -10.39 18.78 -8.51
C PRO A 108 -10.47 19.47 -9.89
N LEU A 109 -11.55 19.24 -10.64
CA LEU A 109 -11.76 19.88 -11.93
C LEU A 109 -12.03 21.37 -11.77
N GLN A 110 -12.85 21.76 -10.79
CA GLN A 110 -13.17 23.16 -10.48
C GLN A 110 -11.95 23.95 -10.02
N GLU A 111 -11.11 23.33 -9.18
CA GLU A 111 -9.93 24.00 -8.59
C GLU A 111 -8.74 24.08 -9.56
N HIS A 112 -8.59 23.12 -10.48
CA HIS A 112 -7.37 22.98 -11.27
C HIS A 112 -7.56 23.12 -12.78
N THR A 113 -8.77 23.44 -13.25
CA THR A 113 -9.05 23.64 -14.68
C THR A 113 -9.92 24.88 -14.91
N MET A 114 -9.96 25.35 -16.13
CA MET A 114 -10.86 26.42 -16.57
C MET A 114 -12.02 25.88 -17.39
N LEU A 115 -12.45 24.64 -17.15
CA LEU A 115 -13.53 23.99 -17.89
C LEU A 115 -14.89 24.59 -17.51
N ASP A 116 -15.79 24.71 -18.52
CA ASP A 116 -17.16 25.09 -18.26
C ASP A 116 -17.89 24.04 -17.41
N GLN A 117 -18.87 24.50 -16.61
CA GLN A 117 -19.60 23.63 -15.69
C GLN A 117 -20.24 22.42 -16.40
N ASN A 118 -20.78 22.59 -17.62
CA ASN A 118 -21.36 21.47 -18.41
C ASN A 118 -20.32 20.37 -18.74
N ILE A 119 -19.07 20.76 -18.96
CA ILE A 119 -17.97 19.83 -19.25
C ILE A 119 -17.58 19.11 -17.95
N ILE A 120 -17.49 19.84 -16.84
CA ILE A 120 -17.26 19.27 -15.50
C ILE A 120 -18.33 18.26 -15.15
N ASP A 121 -19.62 18.60 -15.33
CA ASP A 121 -20.75 17.71 -15.05
C ASP A 121 -20.69 16.42 -15.89
N LEU A 122 -20.30 16.54 -17.16
CA LEU A 122 -20.11 15.37 -18.03
C LEU A 122 -18.95 14.51 -17.56
N ALA A 123 -17.80 15.12 -17.23
CA ALA A 123 -16.63 14.42 -16.70
C ALA A 123 -16.96 13.69 -15.39
N VAL A 124 -17.67 14.33 -14.47
CA VAL A 124 -18.13 13.73 -13.20
C VAL A 124 -19.01 12.49 -13.45
N LYS A 125 -19.98 12.59 -14.38
CA LYS A 125 -20.84 11.45 -14.75
C LYS A 125 -20.01 10.27 -15.27
N ILE A 126 -19.02 10.54 -16.13
CA ILE A 126 -18.11 9.51 -16.66
C ILE A 126 -17.31 8.87 -15.53
N LYS A 127 -16.70 9.67 -14.61
CA LYS A 127 -15.92 9.13 -13.50
C LYS A 127 -16.75 8.31 -12.52
N LEU A 128 -17.98 8.75 -12.24
CA LEU A 128 -18.92 7.99 -11.41
C LEU A 128 -19.39 6.70 -12.07
N GLU A 129 -19.56 6.68 -13.39
CA GLU A 129 -19.90 5.47 -14.15
C GLU A 129 -18.75 4.44 -14.06
N LEU A 130 -17.48 4.88 -14.22
CA LEU A 130 -16.30 4.00 -14.11
C LEU A 130 -16.22 3.25 -12.78
N VAL A 131 -16.73 3.83 -11.70
CA VAL A 131 -16.73 3.21 -10.37
C VAL A 131 -18.10 2.66 -9.95
N GLY A 132 -19.09 2.65 -10.85
CA GLY A 132 -20.44 2.14 -10.59
C GLY A 132 -21.24 2.95 -9.58
N LEU A 133 -21.06 4.28 -9.53
CA LEU A 133 -21.75 5.17 -8.57
C LEU A 133 -22.62 6.25 -9.21
N ARG A 134 -22.93 6.15 -10.51
CA ARG A 134 -23.71 7.16 -11.23
C ARG A 134 -25.05 7.48 -10.55
N GLU A 135 -25.79 6.44 -10.13
CA GLU A 135 -27.10 6.57 -9.47
C GLU A 135 -27.02 7.18 -8.05
N HIS A 136 -25.79 7.35 -7.53
CA HIS A 136 -25.55 7.84 -6.18
C HIS A 136 -24.91 9.24 -6.16
N ALA A 137 -24.86 9.93 -7.30
CA ALA A 137 -24.20 11.22 -7.49
C ALA A 137 -24.63 12.28 -6.47
N GLU A 138 -25.94 12.36 -6.20
CA GLU A 138 -26.55 13.36 -5.32
C GLU A 138 -26.55 12.97 -3.82
N LYS A 139 -26.08 11.77 -3.47
CA LYS A 139 -25.97 11.35 -2.08
C LYS A 139 -24.76 12.00 -1.39
N TYR A 140 -24.88 12.18 -0.09
CA TYR A 140 -23.77 12.57 0.76
C TYR A 140 -22.96 11.36 1.25
N PRO A 141 -21.68 11.52 1.64
CA PRO A 141 -20.87 10.42 2.17
C PRO A 141 -21.52 9.65 3.32
N ALA A 142 -22.30 10.33 4.18
CA ALA A 142 -23.00 9.68 5.29
C ALA A 142 -24.14 8.72 4.84
N GLN A 143 -24.57 8.79 3.59
CA GLN A 143 -25.71 8.03 3.04
C GLN A 143 -25.26 6.80 2.22
N ILE A 144 -23.97 6.50 2.18
CA ILE A 144 -23.39 5.41 1.38
C ILE A 144 -22.51 4.49 2.22
N SER A 145 -22.31 3.25 1.76
CA SER A 145 -21.47 2.24 2.44
C SER A 145 -19.97 2.59 2.41
N GLY A 146 -19.17 1.91 3.22
CA GLY A 146 -17.71 2.06 3.24
C GLY A 146 -17.06 1.81 1.87
N GLY A 147 -17.44 0.72 1.19
CA GLY A 147 -16.97 0.41 -0.16
C GLY A 147 -17.38 1.47 -1.19
N MET A 148 -18.61 2.00 -1.09
CA MET A 148 -19.05 3.11 -1.95
C MET A 148 -18.25 4.39 -1.69
N LYS A 149 -17.87 4.68 -0.43
CA LYS A 149 -16.98 5.82 -0.10
C LYS A 149 -15.63 5.68 -0.75
N LYS A 150 -15.04 4.49 -0.72
CA LYS A 150 -13.76 4.21 -1.40
C LYS A 150 -13.89 4.36 -2.91
N ARG A 151 -14.92 3.82 -3.53
CA ARG A 151 -15.19 4.01 -4.96
C ARG A 151 -15.39 5.49 -5.33
N ALA A 152 -16.10 6.26 -4.53
CA ALA A 152 -16.27 7.71 -4.74
C ALA A 152 -14.93 8.47 -4.57
N GLY A 153 -14.11 8.11 -3.58
CA GLY A 153 -12.75 8.62 -3.43
C GLY A 153 -11.87 8.34 -4.64
N LEU A 154 -12.02 7.14 -5.23
CA LEU A 154 -11.32 6.75 -6.46
C LEU A 154 -11.82 7.54 -7.68
N ALA A 155 -13.14 7.76 -7.83
CA ALA A 155 -13.68 8.61 -8.88
C ALA A 155 -13.11 10.04 -8.80
N ARG A 156 -12.98 10.59 -7.59
CA ARG A 156 -12.33 11.89 -7.35
C ARG A 156 -10.85 11.86 -7.70
N ALA A 157 -10.13 10.80 -7.33
CA ALA A 157 -8.71 10.64 -7.68
C ALA A 157 -8.49 10.58 -9.20
N LEU A 158 -9.49 10.07 -9.96
CA LEU A 158 -9.49 10.00 -11.42
C LEU A 158 -9.92 11.30 -12.12
N ALA A 159 -10.39 12.32 -11.40
CA ALA A 159 -11.05 13.48 -12.00
C ALA A 159 -10.18 14.20 -13.04
N LEU A 160 -8.87 14.35 -12.78
CA LEU A 160 -7.92 15.04 -13.66
C LEU A 160 -7.23 14.10 -14.68
N ASP A 161 -7.75 12.90 -14.94
CA ASP A 161 -7.13 11.90 -15.81
C ASP A 161 -5.64 11.64 -15.50
N PRO A 162 -5.33 11.24 -14.25
CA PRO A 162 -3.96 11.07 -13.78
C PRO A 162 -3.26 9.93 -14.51
N LYS A 163 -1.91 10.01 -14.60
CA LYS A 163 -1.05 8.94 -15.13
C LYS A 163 -0.67 7.92 -14.06
N ILE A 164 -0.74 8.30 -12.77
CA ILE A 164 -0.44 7.44 -11.63
C ILE A 164 -1.61 7.51 -10.64
N LEU A 165 -1.98 6.36 -10.07
CA LEU A 165 -2.88 6.27 -8.94
C LEU A 165 -2.15 5.66 -7.74
N PHE A 166 -2.16 6.37 -6.64
CA PHE A 166 -1.69 5.88 -5.36
C PHE A 166 -2.88 5.40 -4.51
N TYR A 167 -2.72 4.25 -3.87
CA TYR A 167 -3.74 3.66 -3.01
C TYR A 167 -3.13 3.36 -1.63
N ASP A 168 -3.71 3.94 -0.60
CA ASP A 168 -3.35 3.69 0.79
C ASP A 168 -4.40 2.78 1.43
N GLU A 169 -4.10 1.50 1.57
CA GLU A 169 -4.97 0.46 2.14
C GLU A 169 -6.39 0.44 1.50
N PRO A 170 -6.50 0.20 0.18
CA PRO A 170 -7.77 0.38 -0.55
C PRO A 170 -8.88 -0.54 -0.07
N SER A 171 -8.59 -1.78 0.33
CA SER A 171 -9.53 -2.81 0.78
C SER A 171 -9.73 -2.84 2.30
N ALA A 172 -8.88 -2.13 3.08
CA ALA A 172 -8.93 -2.20 4.53
C ALA A 172 -10.31 -1.86 5.12
N GLY A 173 -10.79 -2.76 6.01
CA GLY A 173 -12.05 -2.61 6.73
C GLY A 173 -13.29 -2.90 5.88
N LEU A 174 -13.15 -3.52 4.71
CA LEU A 174 -14.25 -4.00 3.87
C LEU A 174 -14.48 -5.50 4.09
N ASP A 175 -15.67 -5.96 3.76
CA ASP A 175 -15.94 -7.38 3.66
C ASP A 175 -15.25 -8.00 2.42
N PRO A 176 -15.02 -9.32 2.38
CA PRO A 176 -14.26 -9.95 1.30
C PRO A 176 -14.82 -9.72 -0.11
N VAL A 177 -16.15 -9.63 -0.25
CA VAL A 177 -16.79 -9.42 -1.57
C VAL A 177 -16.54 -7.99 -2.06
N THR A 178 -16.77 -7.01 -1.19
CA THR A 178 -16.51 -5.59 -1.49
C THR A 178 -15.01 -5.34 -1.73
N SER A 179 -14.11 -6.05 -1.00
CA SER A 179 -12.67 -5.99 -1.23
C SER A 179 -12.32 -6.47 -2.64
N ALA A 180 -12.83 -7.63 -3.06
CA ALA A 180 -12.63 -8.16 -4.40
C ALA A 180 -13.18 -7.24 -5.51
N GLU A 181 -14.27 -6.50 -5.25
CA GLU A 181 -14.77 -5.47 -6.19
C GLU A 181 -13.78 -4.31 -6.36
N ILE A 182 -13.15 -3.85 -5.26
CA ILE A 182 -12.12 -2.81 -5.32
C ILE A 182 -10.88 -3.31 -6.06
N ASP A 183 -10.43 -4.54 -5.79
CA ASP A 183 -9.29 -5.15 -6.48
C ASP A 183 -9.53 -5.24 -8.00
N ARG A 184 -10.71 -5.69 -8.39
CA ARG A 184 -11.11 -5.74 -9.80
C ARG A 184 -11.10 -4.36 -10.44
N LEU A 185 -11.58 -3.34 -9.71
CA LEU A 185 -11.58 -1.96 -10.20
C LEU A 185 -10.16 -1.43 -10.40
N ILE A 186 -9.22 -1.72 -9.48
CA ILE A 186 -7.79 -1.37 -9.63
C ILE A 186 -7.22 -2.00 -10.90
N ILE A 187 -7.45 -3.31 -11.10
CA ILE A 187 -7.00 -4.04 -12.30
C ILE A 187 -7.59 -3.42 -13.57
N ASP A 188 -8.89 -3.15 -13.58
CA ASP A 188 -9.58 -2.58 -14.75
C ASP A 188 -9.06 -1.19 -15.09
N LEU A 189 -8.81 -0.33 -14.12
CA LEU A 189 -8.25 1.00 -14.32
C LEU A 189 -6.82 0.92 -14.88
N THR A 190 -5.97 0.08 -14.30
CA THR A 190 -4.60 -0.11 -14.80
C THR A 190 -4.60 -0.63 -16.23
N LYS A 191 -5.36 -1.69 -16.53
CA LYS A 191 -5.35 -2.35 -17.85
C LYS A 191 -6.10 -1.56 -18.93
N LYS A 192 -7.26 -0.95 -18.60
CA LYS A 192 -8.12 -0.29 -19.59
C LYS A 192 -7.73 1.16 -19.83
N LEU A 193 -7.25 1.86 -18.80
CA LEU A 193 -6.87 3.28 -18.90
C LEU A 193 -5.35 3.47 -19.04
N GLY A 194 -4.55 2.41 -18.87
CA GLY A 194 -3.09 2.50 -18.93
C GLY A 194 -2.48 3.29 -17.77
N VAL A 195 -3.21 3.43 -16.66
CA VAL A 195 -2.75 4.15 -15.47
C VAL A 195 -1.76 3.29 -14.71
N THR A 196 -0.68 3.86 -14.21
CA THR A 196 0.23 3.18 -13.29
C THR A 196 -0.37 3.17 -11.89
N SER A 197 -0.42 2.02 -11.22
CA SER A 197 -0.98 1.87 -9.88
C SER A 197 0.11 1.56 -8.86
N VAL A 198 0.15 2.30 -7.75
CA VAL A 198 1.00 2.00 -6.59
C VAL A 198 0.09 1.76 -5.39
N VAL A 199 0.08 0.54 -4.88
CA VAL A 199 -0.81 0.12 -3.81
C VAL A 199 -0.01 -0.21 -2.56
N VAL A 200 -0.31 0.45 -1.47
CA VAL A 200 0.21 0.11 -0.14
C VAL A 200 -0.85 -0.71 0.58
N THR A 201 -0.51 -1.94 0.97
CA THR A 201 -1.43 -2.80 1.70
C THR A 201 -0.70 -3.82 2.59
N HIS A 202 -1.42 -4.35 3.56
CA HIS A 202 -1.02 -5.52 4.35
C HIS A 202 -1.95 -6.72 4.11
N GLU A 203 -2.93 -6.59 3.21
CA GLU A 203 -3.87 -7.66 2.84
C GLU A 203 -3.28 -8.49 1.71
N MET A 204 -2.88 -9.74 2.04
CA MET A 204 -2.15 -10.60 1.09
C MET A 204 -2.97 -11.04 -0.09
N ASP A 205 -4.22 -11.44 0.11
CA ASP A 205 -5.10 -11.92 -0.97
C ASP A 205 -5.30 -10.83 -2.03
N SER A 206 -5.54 -9.59 -1.59
CA SER A 206 -5.64 -8.43 -2.46
C SER A 206 -4.31 -8.17 -3.18
N ALA A 207 -3.18 -8.16 -2.45
CA ALA A 207 -1.85 -7.94 -3.00
C ALA A 207 -1.53 -8.89 -4.15
N PHE A 208 -1.72 -10.21 -3.96
CA PHE A 208 -1.48 -11.21 -5.00
C PHE A 208 -2.48 -11.13 -6.17
N THR A 209 -3.69 -10.66 -5.91
CA THR A 209 -4.71 -10.51 -6.96
C THR A 209 -4.37 -9.39 -7.94
N ILE A 210 -3.86 -8.23 -7.43
CA ILE A 210 -3.72 -7.02 -8.23
C ILE A 210 -2.31 -6.78 -8.76
N ALA A 211 -1.26 -7.34 -8.12
CA ALA A 211 0.13 -6.99 -8.41
C ALA A 211 0.62 -7.55 -9.76
N ASP A 212 1.37 -6.72 -10.48
CA ASP A 212 2.33 -7.15 -11.49
C ASP A 212 3.71 -7.38 -10.84
N ARG A 213 4.14 -6.43 -9.99
CA ARG A 213 5.35 -6.53 -9.17
C ARG A 213 5.03 -6.17 -7.72
N MET A 214 5.82 -6.70 -6.82
CA MET A 214 5.64 -6.54 -5.38
C MET A 214 6.94 -6.06 -4.74
N ALA A 215 6.83 -5.30 -3.66
CA ALA A 215 7.93 -4.83 -2.84
C ALA A 215 7.62 -5.10 -1.37
N MET A 216 8.57 -5.68 -0.64
CA MET A 216 8.42 -5.95 0.80
C MET A 216 9.30 -5.00 1.61
N LEU A 217 8.65 -4.21 2.46
CA LEU A 217 9.31 -3.27 3.37
C LEU A 217 9.23 -3.81 4.82
N ASP A 218 10.36 -3.93 5.50
CA ASP A 218 10.44 -4.29 6.91
C ASP A 218 11.38 -3.36 7.66
N LYS A 219 10.93 -2.80 8.78
CA LYS A 219 11.71 -1.88 9.65
C LYS A 219 12.47 -0.80 8.87
N GLY A 220 11.81 -0.21 7.86
CA GLY A 220 12.38 0.86 7.05
C GLY A 220 13.38 0.42 6.00
N GLN A 221 13.55 -0.87 5.76
CA GLN A 221 14.45 -1.43 4.73
C GLN A 221 13.64 -2.18 3.67
N MET A 222 14.05 -2.06 2.42
CA MET A 222 13.49 -2.84 1.33
C MET A 222 14.14 -4.23 1.32
N LEU A 223 13.34 -5.26 1.63
CA LEU A 223 13.83 -6.65 1.66
C LEU A 223 13.91 -7.26 0.26
N MET A 224 12.93 -6.97 -0.59
CA MET A 224 12.84 -7.52 -1.95
C MET A 224 11.91 -6.66 -2.80
N VAL A 225 12.24 -6.53 -4.08
CA VAL A 225 11.36 -6.01 -5.13
C VAL A 225 11.46 -6.96 -6.31
N ASP A 226 10.35 -7.63 -6.67
CA ASP A 226 10.36 -8.61 -7.76
C ASP A 226 8.94 -8.79 -8.34
N SER A 227 8.81 -9.69 -9.31
CA SER A 227 7.52 -10.10 -9.86
C SER A 227 6.63 -10.78 -8.81
N ARG A 228 5.32 -10.76 -9.04
CA ARG A 228 4.36 -11.49 -8.20
C ARG A 228 4.72 -12.98 -8.08
N GLU A 229 5.12 -13.60 -9.19
CA GLU A 229 5.47 -15.03 -9.26
C GLU A 229 6.67 -15.38 -8.35
N ALA A 230 7.65 -14.46 -8.22
CA ALA A 230 8.79 -14.65 -7.30
C ALA A 230 8.34 -14.65 -5.83
N PHE A 231 7.38 -13.79 -5.47
CA PHE A 231 6.78 -13.79 -4.13
C PHE A 231 5.89 -15.01 -3.88
N GLU A 232 5.14 -15.47 -4.89
CA GLU A 232 4.36 -16.72 -4.82
C GLU A 232 5.29 -17.93 -4.57
N ALA A 233 6.40 -18.00 -5.28
CA ALA A 233 7.41 -19.06 -5.09
C ALA A 233 7.98 -19.06 -3.66
N LEU A 234 8.22 -17.89 -3.05
CA LEU A 234 8.65 -17.81 -1.65
C LEU A 234 7.55 -18.22 -0.67
N ARG A 235 6.30 -17.77 -0.89
CA ARG A 235 5.16 -18.15 -0.06
C ARG A 235 4.96 -19.65 -0.05
N ASP A 236 5.05 -20.28 -1.21
CA ASP A 236 4.74 -21.69 -1.42
C ASP A 236 5.98 -22.60 -1.20
N HIS A 237 7.15 -22.03 -0.87
CA HIS A 237 8.36 -22.77 -0.57
C HIS A 237 8.15 -23.77 0.57
N ALA A 238 8.61 -25.03 0.39
CA ALA A 238 8.37 -26.12 1.33
C ALA A 238 8.94 -25.83 2.73
N VAL A 239 8.22 -26.22 3.78
CA VAL A 239 8.61 -25.96 5.18
C VAL A 239 9.93 -26.66 5.52
N GLU A 240 10.14 -27.88 5.00
CA GLU A 240 11.32 -28.69 5.24
C GLU A 240 12.61 -28.08 4.63
N LYS A 241 12.47 -27.08 3.75
CA LYS A 241 13.55 -26.42 3.04
C LYS A 241 13.74 -24.94 3.42
N VAL A 242 13.10 -24.48 4.49
CA VAL A 242 13.19 -23.07 4.92
C VAL A 242 14.63 -22.65 5.22
N ASP A 243 15.46 -23.57 5.70
CA ASP A 243 16.88 -23.33 5.99
C ASP A 243 17.72 -23.06 4.72
N GLU A 244 17.21 -23.39 3.52
CA GLU A 244 17.85 -23.05 2.25
C GLU A 244 17.63 -21.58 1.86
N LEU A 245 16.66 -20.87 2.50
CA LEU A 245 16.34 -19.46 2.26
C LEU A 245 17.27 -18.53 3.04
N THR A 246 17.58 -17.38 2.43
CA THR A 246 18.26 -16.31 3.15
C THR A 246 17.35 -15.71 4.24
N GLU A 247 17.94 -15.03 5.25
CA GLU A 247 17.17 -14.40 6.32
C GLU A 247 16.07 -13.45 5.79
N PRO A 248 16.31 -12.54 4.81
CA PRO A 248 15.23 -11.74 4.23
C PRO A 248 14.12 -12.57 3.59
N GLN A 249 14.45 -13.67 2.89
CA GLN A 249 13.48 -14.54 2.27
C GLN A 249 12.63 -15.30 3.29
N GLN A 250 13.21 -15.72 4.42
CA GLN A 250 12.47 -16.33 5.53
C GLN A 250 11.48 -15.33 6.18
N LEU A 251 11.90 -14.06 6.35
CA LEU A 251 11.03 -12.99 6.83
C LEU A 251 9.84 -12.75 5.87
N ILE A 252 10.12 -12.65 4.58
CA ILE A 252 9.10 -12.48 3.53
C ILE A 252 8.13 -13.67 3.59
N ARG A 253 8.64 -14.90 3.57
CA ARG A 253 7.82 -16.12 3.61
C ARG A 253 6.93 -16.18 4.85
N GLN A 254 7.47 -15.90 6.04
CA GLN A 254 6.69 -15.86 7.28
C GLN A 254 5.56 -14.83 7.20
N PHE A 255 5.85 -13.63 6.68
CA PHE A 255 4.87 -12.57 6.52
C PHE A 255 3.75 -12.97 5.54
N LEU A 256 4.11 -13.53 4.37
CA LEU A 256 3.16 -13.92 3.33
C LEU A 256 2.22 -15.04 3.75
N ARG A 257 2.70 -15.95 4.63
CA ARG A 257 1.92 -17.09 5.13
C ARG A 257 1.14 -16.74 6.41
N GLY A 258 1.50 -15.66 7.10
CA GLY A 258 0.95 -15.34 8.42
C GLY A 258 1.38 -16.34 9.50
N ASP A 259 2.53 -17.01 9.34
CA ASP A 259 3.02 -18.02 10.29
C ASP A 259 3.32 -17.36 11.65
N ALA A 260 2.76 -17.94 12.73
CA ALA A 260 2.91 -17.40 14.08
C ALA A 260 4.32 -17.57 14.66
N VAL A 261 5.10 -18.50 14.12
CA VAL A 261 6.48 -18.80 14.56
C VAL A 261 7.45 -18.56 13.41
N GLY A 262 8.56 -17.87 13.70
CA GLY A 262 9.61 -17.57 12.72
C GLY A 262 10.35 -16.28 13.02
N PRO A 263 11.26 -15.84 12.13
CA PRO A 263 12.19 -14.73 12.40
C PRO A 263 11.51 -13.42 12.84
N ILE A 264 10.30 -13.10 12.36
CA ILE A 264 9.56 -11.87 12.75
C ILE A 264 9.15 -11.94 14.22
N THR A 265 8.66 -13.10 14.68
CA THR A 265 8.17 -13.28 16.05
C THR A 265 9.32 -13.49 17.03
N GLU A 266 10.39 -14.15 16.63
CA GLU A 266 11.61 -14.30 17.42
C GLU A 266 12.30 -12.97 17.71
N ARG A 267 12.36 -12.07 16.72
CA ARG A 267 12.85 -10.69 16.90
C ARG A 267 12.01 -9.89 17.91
N LYS A 268 10.69 -10.12 17.98
CA LYS A 268 9.81 -9.46 18.97
C LYS A 268 10.00 -10.03 20.36
N ALA A 269 10.26 -11.33 20.46
CA ALA A 269 10.53 -11.99 21.75
C ALA A 269 11.90 -11.61 22.33
N ALA A 270 12.88 -11.29 21.50
CA ALA A 270 14.23 -10.86 21.90
C ALA A 270 14.26 -9.43 22.49
N THR A 271 13.26 -8.58 22.21
CA THR A 271 13.04 -7.35 22.96
C THR A 271 12.36 -7.74 24.29
N ASN A 272 13.19 -7.95 25.34
CA ASN A 272 12.77 -8.38 26.66
C ASN A 272 11.80 -7.36 27.29
N TYR A 273 10.51 -7.54 27.05
CA TYR A 273 9.43 -6.78 27.69
C TYR A 273 9.51 -6.84 29.24
N ALA A 274 10.13 -7.91 29.75
CA ALA A 274 10.33 -8.09 31.20
C ALA A 274 11.49 -7.23 31.74
N GLU A 275 12.55 -6.96 30.98
CA GLU A 275 13.64 -6.08 31.41
C GLU A 275 13.22 -4.61 31.38
N ASP A 276 12.44 -4.20 30.36
CA ASP A 276 11.93 -2.83 30.26
C ASP A 276 10.87 -2.49 31.32
N LEU A 277 10.03 -3.46 31.71
CA LEU A 277 8.95 -3.25 32.67
C LEU A 277 9.37 -3.44 34.13
N LEU A 278 10.34 -4.31 34.44
CA LEU A 278 10.68 -4.72 35.79
C LEU A 278 12.08 -4.33 36.22
N GLY A 279 12.93 -3.83 35.32
CA GLY A 279 14.32 -3.43 35.63
C GLY A 279 15.17 -4.57 36.21
N ALA A 280 14.79 -5.82 35.96
CA ALA A 280 15.46 -7.00 36.52
C ALA A 280 15.58 -8.12 35.48
N THR A 281 16.75 -8.71 35.33
CA THR A 281 17.01 -9.93 34.59
C THR A 281 16.16 -11.08 35.11
N VAL A 282 15.18 -11.54 34.30
CA VAL A 282 14.39 -12.73 34.60
C VAL A 282 15.23 -13.97 34.24
N PRO A 283 15.45 -14.93 35.18
CA PRO A 283 16.16 -16.17 34.84
C PRO A 283 15.40 -16.93 33.74
N SER A 284 16.12 -17.44 32.74
CA SER A 284 15.54 -18.28 31.71
C SER A 284 14.85 -19.48 32.33
N PHE A 285 13.54 -19.60 32.19
CA PHE A 285 12.84 -20.81 32.55
C PHE A 285 13.33 -21.94 31.63
N ALA A 286 14.05 -22.88 32.24
CA ALA A 286 14.46 -24.12 31.59
C ALA A 286 13.21 -24.82 31.04
N LYS A 287 13.34 -25.42 29.84
CA LYS A 287 12.33 -26.20 29.17
C LYS A 287 11.57 -27.10 30.18
N GLY A 288 10.27 -26.88 30.33
CA GLY A 288 9.39 -27.72 31.15
C GLY A 288 9.39 -29.17 30.60
N PRO A 289 9.14 -30.14 31.45
CA PRO A 289 9.18 -31.55 31.05
C PRO A 289 8.12 -31.85 29.99
N SER A 290 8.54 -32.61 28.97
CA SER A 290 7.68 -33.10 27.90
C SER A 290 6.47 -33.84 28.48
N ILE A 291 5.26 -33.38 28.15
CA ILE A 291 4.02 -34.08 28.48
C ILE A 291 3.98 -35.36 27.67
N GLN A 292 4.29 -36.48 28.33
CA GLN A 292 4.03 -37.81 27.74
C GLN A 292 2.52 -38.01 27.61
N SER A 293 2.04 -38.30 26.42
CA SER A 293 0.65 -38.61 26.14
C SER A 293 0.26 -39.90 26.86
N THR A 294 -0.54 -39.81 27.91
CA THR A 294 -1.14 -40.95 28.58
C THR A 294 -2.24 -41.52 27.67
N ARG A 295 -2.01 -42.71 27.12
CA ARG A 295 -3.02 -43.50 26.42
C ARG A 295 -4.15 -43.81 27.40
N ILE A 296 -5.36 -43.34 27.07
CA ILE A 296 -6.58 -43.79 27.79
C ILE A 296 -6.90 -45.18 27.26
N VAL A 297 -6.70 -46.19 28.09
CA VAL A 297 -7.17 -47.56 27.85
C VAL A 297 -8.66 -47.58 28.14
N LYS A 298 -9.50 -47.85 27.12
CA LYS A 298 -10.91 -48.21 27.29
C LYS A 298 -10.94 -49.58 27.96
N LYS A 299 -11.58 -49.66 29.12
CA LYS A 299 -12.05 -50.91 29.69
C LYS A 299 -13.52 -51.08 29.32
N ASP A 300 -13.82 -52.30 28.90
CA ASP A 300 -15.11 -52.90 28.54
C ASP A 300 -16.25 -52.60 29.52
#